data_573f56bbd157df2a945c5b44302fc92b
#
_entry.id   573f56bbd157df2a945c5b44302fc92b
#
_cell.length_a   1.000
_cell.length_b   1.000
_cell.length_c   1.000
_cell.angle_alpha   90.00
_cell.angle_beta   90.00
_cell.angle_gamma   90.00
#
_symmetry.space_group_name_H-M   'P 1'
#
loop_
_entity.id
_entity.type
_entity.pdbx_description
1 polymer ?
#
loop_
_entity_poly.entity_id
_entity_poly.type
_entity_poly.pdbx_seq_one_letter_code
_entity_poly.pdbx_strand_id
1 'polypeptide(L)'
;FVYLYSVLTERYKNLTKEFFDIYGKEIRTETGSSTCLTVGSLDIGAGTSDVTICSYEYNELKPSQLKPTPIFWDSFDYAGDDMLRVLINNILLEGQDGILQKELSKLGLEASQIYSKLFDFFGADHNRLSFKDRMVRRDFNAQVSVPIMYYFLNLLSDGEQFREISYDEIFAKQSPSQVVIDAFNEKMGIDLKSIRWTFDSAVMCKHIEYAMDNLLEHIAVIMYAYKCDIVLLTGRPT
;
A
#
# COMPACT_ATOMS: atom_id res chain seq x y z
N PHE A 1 4.41 -19.06 10.11
CA PHE A 1 4.54 -20.51 10.39
C PHE A 1 3.68 -21.36 9.46
N VAL A 2 2.38 -21.14 9.43
CA VAL A 2 1.43 -21.94 8.61
C VAL A 2 1.82 -21.93 7.13
N TYR A 3 2.19 -20.78 6.58
CA TYR A 3 2.61 -20.67 5.18
C TYR A 3 3.88 -21.47 4.90
N LEU A 4 4.92 -21.33 5.73
CA LEU A 4 6.17 -22.10 5.56
C LEU A 4 5.91 -23.60 5.68
N TYR A 5 5.07 -24.01 6.64
CA TYR A 5 4.66 -25.41 6.80
C TYR A 5 3.91 -25.94 5.56
N SER A 6 2.96 -25.15 5.03
CA SER A 6 2.23 -25.49 3.80
C SER A 6 3.16 -25.65 2.60
N VAL A 7 4.10 -24.70 2.41
CA VAL A 7 5.10 -24.78 1.33
C VAL A 7 5.96 -26.05 1.46
N LEU A 8 6.42 -26.39 2.66
CA LEU A 8 7.24 -27.56 2.92
C LEU A 8 6.45 -28.89 2.69
N THR A 9 5.20 -28.94 3.11
CA THR A 9 4.38 -30.16 2.99
C THR A 9 3.81 -30.36 1.61
N GLU A 10 3.34 -29.29 0.95
CA GLU A 10 2.66 -29.34 -0.35
C GLU A 10 3.64 -29.31 -1.53
N ARG A 11 4.59 -28.36 -1.53
CA ARG A 11 5.53 -28.21 -2.64
C ARG A 11 6.71 -29.16 -2.58
N TYR A 12 7.28 -29.36 -1.39
CA TYR A 12 8.47 -30.18 -1.20
C TYR A 12 8.18 -31.58 -0.73
N LYS A 13 6.90 -31.99 -0.65
CA LYS A 13 6.47 -33.37 -0.33
C LYS A 13 7.21 -33.98 0.85
N ASN A 14 7.31 -33.25 1.95
CA ASN A 14 8.07 -33.61 3.15
C ASN A 14 9.61 -33.67 2.98
N LEU A 15 10.16 -33.05 1.97
CA LEU A 15 11.62 -32.89 1.81
C LEU A 15 12.14 -31.73 2.68
N THR A 16 11.78 -31.75 3.98
CA THR A 16 12.14 -30.65 4.92
C THR A 16 13.65 -30.55 5.08
N LYS A 17 14.35 -31.69 5.11
CA LYS A 17 15.81 -31.71 5.24
C LYS A 17 16.46 -31.03 4.05
N GLU A 18 16.12 -31.42 2.85
CA GLU A 18 16.66 -30.90 1.60
C GLU A 18 16.39 -29.40 1.47
N PHE A 19 15.22 -28.93 1.94
CA PHE A 19 14.91 -27.51 1.98
C PHE A 19 15.84 -26.74 2.93
N PHE A 20 16.08 -27.27 4.11
CA PHE A 20 17.01 -26.68 5.08
C PHE A 20 18.46 -26.76 4.60
N ASP A 21 18.86 -27.83 3.94
CA ASP A 21 20.21 -27.99 3.38
C ASP A 21 20.48 -26.98 2.24
N ILE A 22 19.44 -26.60 1.49
CA ILE A 22 19.57 -25.62 0.38
C ILE A 22 19.54 -24.18 0.87
N TYR A 23 18.61 -23.84 1.76
CA TYR A 23 18.31 -22.45 2.15
C TYR A 23 18.80 -22.08 3.55
N GLY A 24 19.06 -23.06 4.41
CA GLY A 24 19.47 -22.84 5.80
C GLY A 24 20.97 -22.66 5.96
N LYS A 25 21.36 -22.28 7.16
CA LYS A 25 22.76 -22.15 7.60
C LYS A 25 23.08 -23.13 8.68
N GLU A 26 24.28 -23.72 8.62
CA GLU A 26 24.80 -24.55 9.70
C GLU A 26 25.17 -23.66 10.89
N ILE A 27 24.58 -23.97 12.06
CA ILE A 27 24.97 -23.36 13.34
C ILE A 27 25.55 -24.40 14.27
N ARG A 28 26.61 -23.98 14.97
CA ARG A 28 27.17 -24.79 16.07
C ARG A 28 26.30 -24.65 17.32
N THR A 29 25.90 -25.77 17.85
CA THR A 29 25.18 -25.87 19.12
C THR A 29 26.06 -26.55 20.16
N GLU A 30 25.69 -26.51 21.44
CA GLU A 30 26.42 -27.21 22.53
C GLU A 30 26.47 -28.73 22.33
N THR A 31 25.52 -29.28 21.57
CA THR A 31 25.34 -30.72 21.31
C THR A 31 25.78 -31.15 19.90
N GLY A 32 26.34 -30.25 19.08
CA GLY A 32 26.74 -30.54 17.71
C GLY A 32 26.47 -29.39 16.76
N SER A 33 26.28 -29.70 15.48
CA SER A 33 25.79 -28.73 14.47
C SER A 33 24.33 -28.99 14.17
N SER A 34 23.54 -27.94 13.99
CA SER A 34 22.17 -28.02 13.46
C SER A 34 22.03 -27.05 12.29
N THR A 35 21.14 -27.37 11.35
CA THR A 35 20.80 -26.45 10.28
C THR A 35 19.65 -25.57 10.72
N CYS A 36 19.84 -24.26 10.65
CA CYS A 36 18.82 -23.27 10.96
C CYS A 36 18.43 -22.46 9.73
N LEU A 37 17.18 -22.10 9.67
CA LEU A 37 16.61 -21.23 8.65
C LEU A 37 16.02 -19.98 9.32
N THR A 38 16.53 -18.81 8.98
CA THR A 38 16.00 -17.53 9.46
C THR A 38 15.03 -16.98 8.45
N VAL A 39 13.76 -16.86 8.86
CA VAL A 39 12.68 -16.36 7.99
C VAL A 39 12.19 -15.04 8.53
N GLY A 40 12.29 -14.00 7.69
CA GLY A 40 11.64 -12.73 7.89
C GLY A 40 10.25 -12.73 7.25
N SER A 41 9.26 -12.19 7.95
CA SER A 41 7.91 -11.96 7.41
C SER A 41 7.58 -10.50 7.53
N LEU A 42 7.13 -9.91 6.42
CA LEU A 42 6.58 -8.57 6.36
C LEU A 42 5.11 -8.68 5.99
N ASP A 43 4.24 -8.18 6.86
CA ASP A 43 2.79 -8.10 6.63
C ASP A 43 2.39 -6.63 6.52
N ILE A 44 2.06 -6.18 5.31
CA ILE A 44 1.63 -4.81 5.05
C ILE A 44 0.10 -4.79 5.04
N GLY A 45 -0.49 -4.33 6.15
CA GLY A 45 -1.93 -4.12 6.28
C GLY A 45 -2.39 -2.77 5.73
N ALA A 46 -3.60 -2.38 6.08
CA ALA A 46 -4.12 -1.05 5.76
C ALA A 46 -3.46 0.03 6.61
N GLY A 47 -3.44 -0.13 7.93
CA GLY A 47 -2.96 0.88 8.88
C GLY A 47 -1.61 0.60 9.52
N THR A 48 -1.14 -0.66 9.53
CA THR A 48 0.16 -1.05 10.12
C THR A 48 0.91 -2.00 9.20
N SER A 49 2.23 -1.98 9.32
CA SER A 49 3.13 -2.94 8.70
C SER A 49 3.88 -3.70 9.79
N ASP A 50 3.68 -5.01 9.86
CA ASP A 50 4.22 -5.86 10.90
C ASP A 50 5.41 -6.67 10.37
N VAL A 51 6.52 -6.65 11.12
CA VAL A 51 7.73 -7.41 10.82
C VAL A 51 7.96 -8.44 11.90
N THR A 52 8.14 -9.68 11.48
CA THR A 52 8.48 -10.78 12.38
C THR A 52 9.64 -11.57 11.79
N ILE A 53 10.65 -11.86 12.60
CA ILE A 53 11.77 -12.73 12.20
C ILE A 53 11.84 -13.90 13.16
N CYS A 54 11.80 -15.10 12.58
CA CYS A 54 11.87 -16.36 13.33
C CYS A 54 13.03 -17.21 12.80
N SER A 55 13.77 -17.81 13.72
CA SER A 55 14.70 -18.89 13.42
C SER A 55 13.99 -20.24 13.56
N TYR A 56 14.17 -21.10 12.58
CA TYR A 56 13.62 -22.45 12.58
C TYR A 56 14.76 -23.45 12.62
N GLU A 57 14.73 -24.38 13.56
CA GLU A 57 15.70 -25.48 13.67
C GLU A 57 15.11 -26.75 13.07
N TYR A 58 15.90 -27.41 12.23
CA TYR A 58 15.59 -28.75 11.74
C TYR A 58 16.18 -29.79 12.73
N ASN A 59 15.30 -30.71 13.16
CA ASN A 59 15.71 -31.79 14.02
C ASN A 59 15.56 -33.14 13.29
N GLU A 60 16.68 -33.81 13.02
CA GLU A 60 16.69 -35.10 12.33
C GLU A 60 15.92 -36.19 13.07
N LEU A 61 15.84 -36.14 14.40
CA LEU A 61 15.08 -37.11 15.21
C LEU A 61 13.57 -36.87 15.13
N LYS A 62 13.15 -35.67 14.74
CA LYS A 62 11.74 -35.26 14.62
C LYS A 62 11.52 -34.39 13.39
N PRO A 63 11.69 -34.91 12.19
CA PRO A 63 11.70 -34.13 10.96
C PRO A 63 10.38 -33.40 10.64
N SER A 64 9.27 -33.83 11.26
CA SER A 64 7.96 -33.20 11.13
C SER A 64 7.73 -32.05 12.13
N GLN A 65 8.66 -31.80 13.06
CA GLN A 65 8.53 -30.75 14.06
C GLN A 65 9.53 -29.61 13.78
N LEU A 66 9.06 -28.56 13.16
CA LEU A 66 9.82 -27.31 13.08
C LEU A 66 9.57 -26.52 14.37
N LYS A 67 10.64 -26.17 15.08
CA LYS A 67 10.58 -25.33 16.28
C LYS A 67 10.86 -23.88 15.88
N PRO A 68 9.85 -23.00 15.85
CA PRO A 68 10.08 -21.58 15.63
C PRO A 68 10.61 -20.93 16.91
N THR A 69 11.66 -20.15 16.76
CA THR A 69 12.18 -19.27 17.81
C THR A 69 12.08 -17.84 17.32
N PRO A 70 11.14 -17.02 17.81
CA PRO A 70 11.06 -15.61 17.47
C PRO A 70 12.32 -14.89 17.95
N ILE A 71 12.97 -14.13 17.07
CA ILE A 71 14.19 -13.37 17.37
C ILE A 71 14.00 -11.87 17.24
N PHE A 72 12.99 -11.45 16.48
CA PHE A 72 12.62 -10.05 16.34
C PHE A 72 11.14 -9.94 15.96
N TRP A 73 10.47 -8.90 16.46
CA TRP A 73 9.16 -8.46 15.98
C TRP A 73 9.01 -6.95 16.24
N ASP A 74 8.39 -6.26 15.29
CA ASP A 74 8.08 -4.83 15.40
C ASP A 74 6.88 -4.49 14.52
N SER A 75 6.25 -3.35 14.79
CA SER A 75 5.11 -2.84 14.04
C SER A 75 5.33 -1.36 13.71
N PHE A 76 5.08 -1.00 12.46
CA PHE A 76 5.22 0.36 11.95
C PHE A 76 3.85 0.94 11.66
N ASP A 77 3.60 2.17 12.13
CA ASP A 77 2.38 2.95 11.85
C ASP A 77 2.45 3.60 10.45
N TYR A 78 2.90 2.83 9.45
CA TYR A 78 2.94 3.23 8.05
C TYR A 78 2.61 2.01 7.17
N ALA A 79 1.58 2.14 6.35
CA ALA A 79 1.05 1.01 5.58
C ALA A 79 0.22 1.45 4.37
N GLY A 80 -0.72 0.63 3.95
CA GLY A 80 -1.55 0.85 2.76
C GLY A 80 -2.34 2.15 2.76
N ASP A 81 -2.87 2.58 3.90
CA ASP A 81 -3.62 3.84 4.01
C ASP A 81 -2.72 5.06 3.78
N ASP A 82 -1.45 5.00 4.19
CA ASP A 82 -0.47 6.06 3.93
C ASP A 82 -0.08 6.10 2.45
N MET A 83 0.13 4.93 1.84
CA MET A 83 0.34 4.82 0.40
C MET A 83 -0.86 5.39 -0.35
N LEU A 84 -2.08 5.00 0.01
CA LEU A 84 -3.31 5.49 -0.61
C LEU A 84 -3.43 7.01 -0.51
N ARG A 85 -3.09 7.59 0.65
CA ARG A 85 -3.07 9.05 0.87
C ARG A 85 -2.07 9.74 -0.06
N VAL A 86 -0.86 9.19 -0.21
CA VAL A 86 0.16 9.72 -1.14
C VAL A 86 -0.33 9.68 -2.59
N LEU A 87 -0.93 8.56 -3.00
CA LEU A 87 -1.48 8.40 -4.34
C LEU A 87 -2.61 9.40 -4.61
N ILE A 88 -3.56 9.55 -3.69
CA ILE A 88 -4.64 10.52 -3.81
C ILE A 88 -4.08 11.94 -3.96
N ASN A 89 -3.16 12.34 -3.09
CA ASN A 89 -2.61 13.68 -3.14
C ASN A 89 -1.88 13.95 -4.46
N ASN A 90 -1.00 13.06 -4.90
CA ASN A 90 -0.10 13.32 -6.02
C ASN A 90 -0.71 13.02 -7.39
N ILE A 91 -1.71 12.14 -7.46
CA ILE A 91 -2.33 11.74 -8.74
C ILE A 91 -3.71 12.39 -8.93
N LEU A 92 -4.53 12.47 -7.88
CA LEU A 92 -5.84 13.06 -8.03
C LEU A 92 -5.84 14.56 -7.78
N LEU A 93 -5.15 15.04 -6.73
CA LEU A 93 -5.34 16.41 -6.25
C LEU A 93 -4.35 17.39 -6.88
N GLU A 94 -3.08 17.33 -6.51
CA GLU A 94 -2.10 18.36 -6.78
C GLU A 94 -0.75 17.81 -7.30
N GLY A 95 0.12 18.73 -7.74
CA GLY A 95 1.42 18.38 -8.28
C GLY A 95 1.40 18.16 -9.80
N GLN A 96 2.55 17.77 -10.33
CA GLN A 96 2.75 17.62 -11.78
C GLN A 96 1.79 16.59 -12.39
N ASP A 97 1.45 15.56 -11.65
CA ASP A 97 0.61 14.46 -12.08
C ASP A 97 -0.87 14.67 -11.68
N GLY A 98 -1.17 15.63 -10.78
CA GLY A 98 -2.49 15.89 -10.22
C GLY A 98 -3.58 16.20 -11.26
N ILE A 99 -4.60 15.34 -11.33
CA ILE A 99 -5.69 15.45 -12.32
C ILE A 99 -6.53 16.71 -12.05
N LEU A 100 -6.92 16.94 -10.79
CA LEU A 100 -7.74 18.13 -10.44
C LEU A 100 -6.96 19.42 -10.67
N GLN A 101 -5.66 19.46 -10.38
CA GLN A 101 -4.83 20.61 -10.69
C GLN A 101 -4.82 20.91 -12.21
N LYS A 102 -4.69 19.89 -13.05
CA LYS A 102 -4.75 20.02 -14.50
C LYS A 102 -6.11 20.52 -14.98
N GLU A 103 -7.20 19.99 -14.42
CA GLU A 103 -8.56 20.43 -14.76
C GLU A 103 -8.80 21.90 -14.36
N LEU A 104 -8.36 22.32 -13.15
CA LEU A 104 -8.45 23.72 -12.73
C LEU A 104 -7.60 24.67 -13.60
N SER A 105 -6.45 24.21 -14.11
CA SER A 105 -5.61 24.99 -15.01
C SER A 105 -6.31 25.31 -16.33
N LYS A 106 -7.20 24.44 -16.82
CA LYS A 106 -8.00 24.68 -18.02
C LYS A 106 -8.98 25.84 -17.88
N LEU A 107 -9.32 26.24 -16.66
CA LEU A 107 -10.16 27.40 -16.38
C LEU A 107 -9.42 28.74 -16.48
N GLY A 108 -8.11 28.73 -16.81
CA GLY A 108 -7.29 29.95 -16.89
C GLY A 108 -6.93 30.52 -15.51
N LEU A 109 -7.01 29.74 -14.46
CA LEU A 109 -6.64 30.16 -13.11
C LEU A 109 -5.12 30.18 -12.94
N GLU A 110 -4.61 31.17 -12.23
CA GLU A 110 -3.20 31.24 -11.83
C GLU A 110 -2.87 30.12 -10.79
N ALA A 111 -1.60 29.68 -10.79
CA ALA A 111 -1.15 28.61 -9.89
C ALA A 111 -1.50 28.84 -8.41
N SER A 112 -1.39 30.09 -7.95
CA SER A 112 -1.75 30.48 -6.58
C SER A 112 -3.24 30.32 -6.27
N GLN A 113 -4.11 30.58 -7.26
CA GLN A 113 -5.55 30.43 -7.13
C GLN A 113 -5.94 28.94 -7.13
N ILE A 114 -5.28 28.14 -7.96
CA ILE A 114 -5.47 26.67 -7.98
C ILE A 114 -5.06 26.09 -6.64
N TYR A 115 -3.86 26.44 -6.15
CA TYR A 115 -3.39 25.99 -4.84
C TYR A 115 -4.36 26.39 -3.71
N SER A 116 -4.83 27.63 -3.68
CA SER A 116 -5.80 28.09 -2.67
C SER A 116 -7.08 27.26 -2.72
N LYS A 117 -7.66 27.00 -3.92
CA LYS A 117 -8.86 26.20 -4.07
C LYS A 117 -8.68 24.78 -3.55
N LEU A 118 -7.57 24.11 -3.94
CA LEU A 118 -7.26 22.75 -3.49
C LEU A 118 -7.00 22.72 -1.98
N PHE A 119 -6.24 23.68 -1.45
CA PHE A 119 -5.97 23.77 -0.03
C PHE A 119 -7.23 24.05 0.79
N ASP A 120 -8.10 24.97 0.34
CA ASP A 120 -9.34 25.29 1.01
C ASP A 120 -10.32 24.12 1.05
N PHE A 121 -10.28 23.24 0.07
CA PHE A 121 -11.14 22.04 0.04
C PHE A 121 -10.47 20.80 0.63
N PHE A 122 -9.19 20.55 0.40
CA PHE A 122 -8.48 19.32 0.77
C PHE A 122 -7.39 19.50 1.85
N GLY A 123 -6.94 20.72 2.12
CA GLY A 123 -5.81 20.98 3.01
C GLY A 123 -6.04 20.62 4.48
N ALA A 124 -4.97 20.48 5.24
CA ALA A 124 -4.97 19.94 6.60
C ALA A 124 -5.47 20.88 7.70
N ASP A 125 -5.74 22.17 7.41
CA ASP A 125 -6.14 23.16 8.44
C ASP A 125 -7.60 22.95 8.87
N HIS A 126 -7.80 21.98 9.77
CA HIS A 126 -9.11 21.65 10.31
C HIS A 126 -9.71 22.75 11.23
N ASN A 127 -8.90 23.67 11.75
CA ASN A 127 -9.34 24.64 12.75
C ASN A 127 -10.17 25.79 12.13
N ARG A 128 -10.01 26.05 10.84
CA ARG A 128 -10.72 27.11 10.11
C ARG A 128 -11.98 26.64 9.42
N LEU A 129 -12.20 25.31 9.37
CA LEU A 129 -13.34 24.75 8.68
C LEU A 129 -14.56 24.62 9.58
N SER A 130 -15.73 24.93 9.02
CA SER A 130 -17.00 24.61 9.65
C SER A 130 -17.17 23.09 9.81
N PHE A 131 -18.03 22.67 10.73
CA PHE A 131 -18.36 21.25 10.86
C PHE A 131 -18.90 20.66 9.54
N LYS A 132 -19.72 21.42 8.83
CA LYS A 132 -20.28 21.03 7.52
C LYS A 132 -19.18 20.79 6.49
N ASP A 133 -18.19 21.70 6.38
CA ASP A 133 -17.10 21.57 5.42
C ASP A 133 -16.22 20.34 5.74
N ARG A 134 -15.96 20.06 7.02
CA ARG A 134 -15.22 18.87 7.44
C ARG A 134 -15.96 17.58 7.05
N MET A 135 -17.28 17.54 7.22
CA MET A 135 -18.10 16.40 6.81
C MET A 135 -18.05 16.19 5.30
N VAL A 136 -18.22 17.27 4.53
CA VAL A 136 -18.17 17.22 3.07
C VAL A 136 -16.81 16.71 2.58
N ARG A 137 -15.71 17.18 3.17
CA ARG A 137 -14.36 16.67 2.83
C ARG A 137 -14.22 15.18 3.07
N ARG A 138 -14.59 14.75 4.28
CA ARG A 138 -14.53 13.33 4.63
C ARG A 138 -15.37 12.50 3.67
N ASP A 139 -16.57 12.96 3.38
CA ASP A 139 -17.49 12.26 2.50
C ASP A 139 -17.01 12.28 1.05
N PHE A 140 -16.37 13.35 0.58
CA PHE A 140 -15.71 13.40 -0.73
C PHE A 140 -14.58 12.39 -0.81
N ASN A 141 -13.72 12.34 0.22
CA ASN A 141 -12.65 11.38 0.24
C ASN A 141 -13.18 9.94 0.17
N ALA A 142 -14.18 9.61 1.00
CA ALA A 142 -14.75 8.28 1.06
C ALA A 142 -15.56 7.88 -0.19
N GLN A 143 -16.28 8.85 -0.80
CA GLN A 143 -17.20 8.57 -1.90
C GLN A 143 -16.60 8.83 -3.29
N VAL A 144 -15.50 9.60 -3.39
CA VAL A 144 -14.88 9.99 -4.65
C VAL A 144 -13.41 9.59 -4.72
N SER A 145 -12.55 10.16 -3.86
CA SER A 145 -11.10 9.97 -3.98
C SER A 145 -10.68 8.52 -3.82
N VAL A 146 -11.14 7.87 -2.77
CA VAL A 146 -10.82 6.47 -2.47
C VAL A 146 -11.35 5.53 -3.55
N PRO A 147 -12.62 5.60 -3.98
CA PRO A 147 -13.12 4.78 -5.09
C PRO A 147 -12.37 4.94 -6.40
N ILE A 148 -11.98 6.17 -6.78
CA ILE A 148 -11.17 6.41 -7.98
C ILE A 148 -9.83 5.71 -7.85
N MET A 149 -9.17 5.85 -6.69
CA MET A 149 -7.84 5.26 -6.49
C MET A 149 -7.90 3.74 -6.46
N TYR A 150 -8.92 3.14 -5.85
CA TYR A 150 -9.14 1.69 -5.95
C TYR A 150 -9.41 1.23 -7.38
N TYR A 151 -10.13 2.02 -8.16
CA TYR A 151 -10.34 1.72 -9.57
C TYR A 151 -8.99 1.71 -10.33
N PHE A 152 -8.11 2.69 -10.05
CA PHE A 152 -6.77 2.75 -10.64
C PHE A 152 -5.86 1.60 -10.20
N LEU A 153 -5.90 1.23 -8.92
CA LEU A 153 -5.13 0.07 -8.42
C LEU A 153 -5.59 -1.25 -9.07
N ASN A 154 -6.89 -1.41 -9.32
CA ASN A 154 -7.41 -2.57 -10.05
C ASN A 154 -6.91 -2.59 -11.50
N LEU A 155 -6.93 -1.45 -12.20
CA LEU A 155 -6.39 -1.37 -13.56
C LEU A 155 -4.90 -1.70 -13.58
N LEU A 156 -4.14 -1.24 -12.58
CA LEU A 156 -2.72 -1.58 -12.45
C LEU A 156 -2.52 -3.09 -12.25
N SER A 157 -3.34 -3.70 -11.39
CA SER A 157 -3.32 -5.15 -11.14
C SER A 157 -3.69 -5.96 -12.38
N ASP A 158 -4.59 -5.44 -13.21
CA ASP A 158 -5.01 -6.06 -14.48
C ASP A 158 -3.97 -5.86 -15.62
N GLY A 159 -2.88 -5.11 -15.35
CA GLY A 159 -1.80 -4.87 -16.31
C GLY A 159 -2.10 -3.79 -17.34
N GLU A 160 -3.13 -2.97 -17.11
CA GLU A 160 -3.45 -1.84 -17.97
C GLU A 160 -2.31 -0.82 -17.95
N GLN A 161 -1.99 -0.22 -19.10
CA GLN A 161 -0.89 0.73 -19.19
C GLN A 161 -1.35 2.19 -19.14
N PHE A 162 -2.38 2.51 -19.94
CA PHE A 162 -2.93 3.86 -20.04
C PHE A 162 -4.41 3.82 -20.36
N ARG A 163 -5.22 4.62 -19.66
CA ARG A 163 -6.66 4.73 -19.93
C ARG A 163 -7.23 6.06 -19.48
N GLU A 164 -8.08 6.65 -20.31
CA GLU A 164 -8.99 7.72 -19.93
C GLU A 164 -10.34 7.12 -19.53
N ILE A 165 -10.82 7.52 -18.36
CA ILE A 165 -11.99 6.91 -17.71
C ILE A 165 -13.02 7.99 -17.41
N SER A 166 -14.27 7.71 -17.71
CA SER A 166 -15.37 8.59 -17.38
C SER A 166 -15.87 8.45 -15.95
N TYR A 167 -16.56 9.46 -15.46
CA TYR A 167 -17.25 9.39 -14.18
C TYR A 167 -18.17 8.17 -14.09
N ASP A 168 -18.98 7.93 -15.13
CA ASP A 168 -19.96 6.85 -15.14
C ASP A 168 -19.34 5.46 -15.08
N GLU A 169 -18.12 5.30 -15.60
CA GLU A 169 -17.38 4.03 -15.51
C GLU A 169 -16.94 3.75 -14.07
N ILE A 170 -16.38 4.75 -13.40
CA ILE A 170 -15.89 4.57 -12.01
C ILE A 170 -17.06 4.34 -11.06
N PHE A 171 -18.11 5.12 -11.20
CA PHE A 171 -19.24 5.17 -10.27
C PHE A 171 -20.46 4.38 -10.73
N ALA A 172 -20.30 3.45 -11.68
CA ALA A 172 -21.38 2.63 -12.25
C ALA A 172 -22.13 1.83 -11.17
N LYS A 173 -21.46 1.38 -10.12
CA LYS A 173 -22.06 0.60 -9.05
C LYS A 173 -22.63 1.46 -7.91
N GLN A 174 -21.99 2.57 -7.61
CA GLN A 174 -22.33 3.45 -6.51
C GLN A 174 -21.89 4.88 -6.81
N SER A 175 -22.84 5.75 -7.06
CA SER A 175 -22.57 7.17 -7.26
C SER A 175 -22.38 7.89 -5.92
N PRO A 176 -21.48 8.89 -5.86
CA PRO A 176 -21.41 9.82 -4.75
C PRO A 176 -22.74 10.51 -4.50
N SER A 177 -22.99 10.91 -3.25
CA SER A 177 -24.20 11.64 -2.91
C SER A 177 -24.26 13.01 -3.60
N GLN A 178 -25.45 13.47 -3.94
CA GLN A 178 -25.63 14.76 -4.61
C GLN A 178 -25.03 15.91 -3.80
N VAL A 179 -25.12 15.85 -2.46
CA VAL A 179 -24.52 16.85 -1.56
C VAL A 179 -23.01 16.97 -1.76
N VAL A 180 -22.31 15.85 -1.95
CA VAL A 180 -20.85 15.83 -2.20
C VAL A 180 -20.53 16.40 -3.58
N ILE A 181 -21.32 16.03 -4.58
CA ILE A 181 -21.14 16.52 -5.96
C ILE A 181 -21.37 18.04 -6.01
N ASP A 182 -22.46 18.52 -5.45
CA ASP A 182 -22.81 19.96 -5.47
C ASP A 182 -21.76 20.78 -4.71
N ALA A 183 -21.29 20.32 -3.56
CA ALA A 183 -20.27 21.01 -2.78
C ALA A 183 -18.92 21.07 -3.52
N PHE A 184 -18.54 20.01 -4.20
CA PHE A 184 -17.33 20.00 -5.05
C PHE A 184 -17.48 20.97 -6.22
N ASN A 185 -18.59 20.89 -6.96
CA ASN A 185 -18.84 21.74 -8.12
C ASN A 185 -18.85 23.21 -7.74
N GLU A 186 -19.50 23.57 -6.63
CA GLU A 186 -19.53 24.93 -6.10
C GLU A 186 -18.14 25.45 -5.74
N LYS A 187 -17.34 24.67 -5.01
CA LYS A 187 -16.02 25.09 -4.52
C LYS A 187 -14.97 25.10 -5.63
N MET A 188 -14.96 24.10 -6.47
CA MET A 188 -13.96 23.97 -7.54
C MET A 188 -14.32 24.80 -8.78
N GLY A 189 -15.61 24.98 -9.09
CA GLY A 189 -16.06 25.59 -10.34
C GLY A 189 -15.93 24.65 -11.52
N ILE A 190 -15.87 23.34 -11.28
CA ILE A 190 -15.81 22.27 -12.29
C ILE A 190 -16.92 21.28 -11.99
N ASP A 191 -17.57 20.77 -13.01
CA ASP A 191 -18.51 19.66 -12.83
C ASP A 191 -17.76 18.34 -12.65
N LEU A 192 -17.87 17.73 -11.49
CA LEU A 192 -17.24 16.44 -11.15
C LEU A 192 -17.52 15.36 -12.19
N LYS A 193 -18.73 15.37 -12.76
CA LYS A 193 -19.17 14.39 -13.77
C LYS A 193 -18.51 14.59 -15.14
N SER A 194 -17.98 15.78 -15.41
CA SER A 194 -17.30 16.11 -16.66
C SER A 194 -15.82 15.75 -16.66
N ILE A 195 -15.23 15.48 -15.47
CA ILE A 195 -13.81 15.19 -15.36
C ILE A 195 -13.48 13.87 -16.06
N ARG A 196 -12.41 13.90 -16.87
CA ARG A 196 -11.78 12.69 -17.42
C ARG A 196 -10.63 12.26 -16.53
N TRP A 197 -10.77 11.09 -15.94
CA TRP A 197 -9.78 10.53 -15.04
C TRP A 197 -8.76 9.73 -15.83
N THR A 198 -7.53 10.22 -15.84
CA THR A 198 -6.44 9.59 -16.61
C THR A 198 -5.65 8.65 -15.71
N PHE A 199 -5.71 7.37 -16.04
CA PHE A 199 -4.85 6.34 -15.47
C PHE A 199 -3.59 6.19 -16.31
N ASP A 200 -2.43 6.16 -15.66
CA ASP A 200 -1.12 5.88 -16.26
C ASP A 200 -0.33 4.99 -15.28
N SER A 201 0.00 3.77 -15.71
CA SER A 201 0.69 2.78 -14.87
C SER A 201 2.07 3.26 -14.44
N ALA A 202 2.80 3.97 -15.30
CA ALA A 202 4.14 4.46 -14.96
C ALA A 202 4.06 5.55 -13.86
N VAL A 203 3.06 6.43 -13.93
CA VAL A 203 2.79 7.42 -12.87
C VAL A 203 2.38 6.73 -11.58
N MET A 204 1.50 5.74 -11.65
CA MET A 204 1.08 4.96 -10.47
C MET A 204 2.28 4.28 -9.79
N CYS A 205 3.10 3.53 -10.55
CA CYS A 205 4.27 2.84 -10.02
C CYS A 205 5.26 3.82 -9.36
N LYS A 206 5.57 4.93 -10.02
CA LYS A 206 6.45 5.98 -9.48
C LYS A 206 5.99 6.48 -8.11
N HIS A 207 4.69 6.72 -7.94
CA HIS A 207 4.16 7.22 -6.67
C HIS A 207 3.99 6.14 -5.61
N ILE A 208 3.75 4.88 -6.00
CA ILE A 208 3.79 3.73 -5.09
C ILE A 208 5.21 3.53 -4.55
N GLU A 209 6.22 3.51 -5.43
CA GLU A 209 7.62 3.43 -5.04
C GLU A 209 7.99 4.56 -4.08
N TYR A 210 7.68 5.81 -4.43
CA TYR A 210 7.94 6.96 -3.56
C TYR A 210 7.27 6.83 -2.18
N ALA A 211 6.04 6.32 -2.12
CA ALA A 211 5.31 6.14 -0.87
C ALA A 211 5.93 5.06 0.02
N MET A 212 6.40 3.96 -0.57
CA MET A 212 6.82 2.77 0.17
C MET A 212 8.33 2.67 0.40
N ASP A 213 9.14 3.46 -0.33
CA ASP A 213 10.59 3.32 -0.39
C ASP A 213 11.25 3.35 0.99
N ASN A 214 10.97 4.37 1.80
CA ASN A 214 11.53 4.49 3.14
C ASN A 214 11.17 3.30 4.06
N LEU A 215 9.95 2.82 4.01
CA LEU A 215 9.52 1.67 4.81
C LEU A 215 10.29 0.41 4.39
N LEU A 216 10.32 0.15 3.07
CA LEU A 216 10.97 -1.04 2.53
C LEU A 216 12.49 -1.01 2.75
N GLU A 217 13.13 0.16 2.65
CA GLU A 217 14.56 0.32 2.95
C GLU A 217 14.86 0.00 4.42
N HIS A 218 14.10 0.54 5.37
CA HIS A 218 14.28 0.23 6.79
C HIS A 218 14.09 -1.26 7.08
N ILE A 219 13.06 -1.88 6.49
CA ILE A 219 12.80 -3.31 6.67
C ILE A 219 13.92 -4.15 6.03
N ALA A 220 14.41 -3.77 4.86
CA ALA A 220 15.54 -4.46 4.21
C ALA A 220 16.79 -4.43 5.09
N VAL A 221 17.09 -3.30 5.75
CA VAL A 221 18.20 -3.19 6.72
C VAL A 221 18.00 -4.15 7.90
N ILE A 222 16.80 -4.23 8.45
CA ILE A 222 16.47 -5.15 9.54
C ILE A 222 16.65 -6.60 9.08
N MET A 223 16.07 -6.99 7.94
CA MET A 223 16.20 -8.34 7.38
C MET A 223 17.66 -8.72 7.12
N TYR A 224 18.45 -7.78 6.62
CA TYR A 224 19.87 -7.97 6.39
C TYR A 224 20.66 -8.12 7.71
N ALA A 225 20.38 -7.30 8.72
CA ALA A 225 21.05 -7.35 10.03
C ALA A 225 20.82 -8.70 10.74
N TYR A 226 19.61 -9.24 10.64
CA TYR A 226 19.26 -10.55 11.17
C TYR A 226 19.63 -11.70 10.23
N LYS A 227 20.23 -11.41 9.06
CA LYS A 227 20.67 -12.40 8.08
C LYS A 227 19.56 -13.37 7.69
N CYS A 228 18.39 -12.82 7.38
CA CYS A 228 17.26 -13.62 6.91
C CYS A 228 17.65 -14.40 5.65
N ASP A 229 17.37 -15.69 5.63
CA ASP A 229 17.59 -16.57 4.48
C ASP A 229 16.43 -16.51 3.51
N ILE A 230 15.22 -16.27 4.05
CA ILE A 230 13.98 -16.13 3.28
C ILE A 230 13.22 -14.92 3.82
N VAL A 231 12.61 -14.15 2.91
CA VAL A 231 11.67 -13.08 3.23
C VAL A 231 10.31 -13.41 2.63
N LEU A 232 9.28 -13.41 3.48
CA LEU A 232 7.90 -13.58 3.08
C LEU A 232 7.20 -12.22 3.09
N LEU A 233 6.58 -11.87 1.97
CA LEU A 233 5.74 -10.68 1.86
C LEU A 233 4.28 -11.12 1.90
N THR A 234 3.51 -10.55 2.81
CA THR A 234 2.10 -10.82 3.01
C THR A 234 1.32 -9.53 3.22
N GLY A 235 0.02 -9.64 3.36
CA GLY A 235 -0.86 -8.53 3.61
C GLY A 235 -1.68 -8.13 2.39
N ARG A 236 -2.55 -7.17 2.63
CA ARG A 236 -3.33 -6.45 1.62
C ARG A 236 -3.28 -4.98 2.00
N PRO A 237 -2.37 -4.19 1.40
CA PRO A 237 -2.20 -2.79 1.74
C PRO A 237 -3.42 -1.92 1.38
N THR A 238 -4.33 -2.41 0.54
CA THR A 238 -5.61 -1.76 0.21
C THR A 238 -6.66 -2.80 -0.19
#